data_22befbd2de6f016e56852dd03998dbd0
#
_entry.id   22befbd2de6f016e56852dd03998dbd0
#
_cell.length_a   1.000
_cell.length_b   1.000
_cell.length_c   1.000
_cell.angle_alpha   90.00
_cell.angle_beta   90.00
_cell.angle_gamma   90.00
#
_symmetry.space_group_name_H-M   'P 1'
#
loop_
_entity.id
_entity.type
_entity.pdbx_description
1 polymer ?
#
loop_
_entity_poly.entity_id
_entity_poly.type
_entity_poly.pdbx_seq_one_letter_code
_entity_poly.pdbx_strand_id
1 'polypeptide(L)'
;MGVNRNVARLITFLKDQNERSSRDIEVATGLRQPEVSIAMQTLRKRGWLKENEIKSIGKGRPLKIYALKTPLSEIIDYYEAEKNRESARAMESIQRLKELTTA
;
A
#
# COMPACT_ATOMS: atom_id res chain seq x y z
N MET A 1 5.94 1.33 12.25
CA MET A 1 4.93 2.16 11.61
C MET A 1 3.82 1.31 11.01
N GLY A 2 2.59 1.71 11.20
CA GLY A 2 1.46 1.02 10.60
C GLY A 2 1.28 1.38 9.13
N VAL A 3 0.22 0.84 8.54
CA VAL A 3 -0.14 1.15 7.16
C VAL A 3 -0.64 2.59 7.09
N ASN A 4 -0.18 3.34 6.10
CA ASN A 4 -0.68 4.69 5.85
C ASN A 4 -2.18 4.60 5.52
N ARG A 5 -3.00 5.52 6.06
CA ARG A 5 -4.45 5.51 5.86
C ARG A 5 -4.83 5.51 4.37
N ASN A 6 -4.16 6.31 3.57
CA ASN A 6 -4.44 6.41 2.14
C ASN A 6 -4.07 5.11 1.41
N VAL A 7 -2.95 4.50 1.79
CA VAL A 7 -2.54 3.20 1.24
C VAL A 7 -3.55 2.12 1.63
N ALA A 8 -4.02 2.13 2.88
CA ALA A 8 -5.03 1.17 3.34
C ALA A 8 -6.33 1.30 2.57
N ARG A 9 -6.79 2.53 2.32
CA ARG A 9 -8.00 2.78 1.51
C ARG A 9 -7.83 2.26 0.09
N LEU A 10 -6.67 2.50 -0.51
CA LEU A 10 -6.37 2.06 -1.86
C LEU A 10 -6.36 0.54 -1.95
N ILE A 11 -5.69 -0.12 -1.01
CA ILE A 11 -5.63 -1.58 -0.95
C ILE A 11 -7.04 -2.17 -0.77
N THR A 12 -7.84 -1.59 0.11
CA THR A 12 -9.22 -2.04 0.36
C THR A 12 -10.07 -1.95 -0.90
N PHE A 13 -9.91 -0.87 -1.67
CA PHE A 13 -10.65 -0.71 -2.92
C PHE A 13 -10.19 -1.70 -4.00
N LEU A 14 -8.89 -2.00 -4.04
CA LEU A 14 -8.31 -2.88 -5.04
C LEU A 14 -8.25 -4.36 -4.62
N LYS A 15 -8.79 -4.70 -3.45
CA LYS A 15 -8.66 -6.05 -2.87
C LYS A 15 -9.26 -7.17 -3.73
N ASP A 16 -10.22 -6.84 -4.59
CA ASP A 16 -10.84 -7.81 -5.50
C ASP A 16 -9.96 -8.13 -6.71
N GLN A 17 -8.81 -7.47 -6.84
CA GLN A 17 -7.86 -7.61 -7.93
C GLN A 17 -8.43 -7.27 -9.31
N ASN A 18 -9.56 -6.58 -9.37
CA ASN A 18 -10.13 -6.08 -10.62
C ASN A 18 -9.42 -4.82 -11.07
N GLU A 19 -9.40 -4.62 -12.38
CA GLU A 19 -8.77 -3.44 -12.98
C GLU A 19 -9.63 -2.19 -12.77
N ARG A 20 -8.99 -1.10 -12.33
CA ARG A 20 -9.65 0.17 -12.04
C ARG A 20 -8.84 1.32 -12.64
N SER A 21 -9.53 2.32 -13.17
CA SER A 21 -8.87 3.53 -13.65
C SER A 21 -8.49 4.44 -12.46
N SER A 22 -7.59 5.37 -12.68
CA SER A 22 -7.21 6.37 -11.69
C SER A 22 -8.44 7.14 -11.19
N ARG A 23 -9.34 7.50 -12.09
CA ARG A 23 -10.56 8.21 -11.75
C ARG A 23 -11.49 7.38 -10.85
N ASP A 24 -11.65 6.09 -11.17
CA ASP A 24 -12.45 5.19 -10.35
C ASP A 24 -11.91 5.13 -8.91
N ILE A 25 -10.59 5.08 -8.80
CA ILE A 25 -9.91 5.04 -7.50
C ILE A 25 -10.17 6.33 -6.72
N GLU A 26 -10.04 7.49 -7.35
CA GLU A 26 -10.32 8.78 -6.72
C GLU A 26 -11.75 8.88 -6.21
N VAL A 27 -12.71 8.50 -7.03
CA VAL A 27 -14.14 8.55 -6.67
C VAL A 27 -14.43 7.60 -5.51
N ALA A 28 -13.94 6.37 -5.58
CA ALA A 28 -14.24 5.35 -4.58
C ALA A 28 -13.56 5.60 -3.24
N THR A 29 -12.32 6.09 -3.26
CA THR A 29 -11.54 6.32 -2.04
C THR A 29 -11.74 7.70 -1.43
N GLY A 30 -12.23 8.66 -2.22
CA GLY A 30 -12.34 10.05 -1.82
C GLY A 30 -11.00 10.77 -1.76
N LEU A 31 -9.94 10.15 -2.25
CA LEU A 31 -8.61 10.75 -2.28
C LEU A 31 -8.44 11.64 -3.50
N ARG A 32 -7.62 12.68 -3.37
CA ARG A 32 -7.25 13.55 -4.47
C ARG A 32 -6.11 12.92 -5.27
N GLN A 33 -5.94 13.36 -6.51
CA GLN A 33 -4.91 12.84 -7.41
C GLN A 33 -3.50 12.78 -6.79
N PRO A 34 -3.00 13.84 -6.11
CA PRO A 34 -1.67 13.75 -5.48
C PRO A 34 -1.60 12.67 -4.41
N GLU A 35 -2.65 12.48 -3.62
CA GLU A 35 -2.71 11.46 -2.58
C GLU A 35 -2.74 10.05 -3.18
N VAL A 36 -3.51 9.87 -4.26
CA VAL A 36 -3.56 8.59 -5.01
C VAL A 36 -2.17 8.26 -5.55
N SER A 37 -1.50 9.23 -6.16
CA SER A 37 -0.16 9.05 -6.74
C SER A 37 0.85 8.58 -5.69
N ILE A 38 0.84 9.19 -4.51
CA ILE A 38 1.75 8.82 -3.42
C ILE A 38 1.47 7.41 -2.92
N ALA A 39 0.19 7.07 -2.73
CA ALA A 39 -0.22 5.73 -2.31
C ALA A 39 0.16 4.67 -3.35
N MET A 40 -0.03 4.99 -4.63
CA MET A 40 0.37 4.12 -5.74
C MET A 40 1.86 3.84 -5.75
N GLN A 41 2.68 4.86 -5.47
CA GLN A 41 4.13 4.70 -5.38
C GLN A 41 4.51 3.67 -4.32
N THR A 42 3.83 3.69 -3.18
CA THR A 42 4.07 2.72 -2.12
C THR A 42 3.79 1.29 -2.60
N LEU A 43 2.65 1.08 -3.26
CA LEU A 43 2.30 -0.24 -3.80
C LEU A 43 3.28 -0.67 -4.89
N ARG A 44 3.71 0.26 -5.73
CA ARG A 44 4.65 -0.01 -6.81
C ARG A 44 6.01 -0.45 -6.26
N LYS A 45 6.51 0.25 -5.24
CA LYS A 45 7.78 -0.10 -4.59
C LYS A 45 7.77 -1.48 -3.96
N ARG A 46 6.60 -1.91 -3.46
CA ARG A 46 6.44 -3.24 -2.86
C ARG A 46 6.24 -4.34 -3.90
N GLY A 47 6.01 -3.97 -5.16
CA GLY A 47 5.74 -4.95 -6.21
C GLY A 47 4.33 -5.52 -6.16
N TRP A 48 3.40 -4.80 -5.55
CA TRP A 48 2.00 -5.25 -5.39
C TRP A 48 1.06 -4.69 -6.44
N LEU A 49 1.51 -3.71 -7.21
CA LEU A 49 0.68 -3.01 -8.17
C LEU A 49 0.92 -3.50 -9.59
N LYS A 50 -0.17 -3.79 -10.29
CA LYS A 50 -0.16 -4.09 -11.71
C LYS A 50 -0.69 -2.87 -12.44
N GLU A 51 0.06 -2.36 -13.42
CA GLU A 51 -0.31 -1.21 -14.22
C GLU A 51 -0.39 -1.60 -15.68
N ASN A 52 -1.46 -1.22 -16.36
CA ASN A 52 -1.64 -1.41 -17.78
C ASN A 52 -2.12 -0.12 -18.41
N GLU A 53 -1.79 0.07 -19.69
CA GLU A 53 -2.33 1.16 -20.47
C GLU A 53 -3.27 0.59 -21.54
N ILE A 54 -4.48 1.16 -21.63
CA ILE A 54 -5.38 0.88 -22.72
C ILE A 54 -5.30 2.06 -23.69
N LYS A 55 -4.89 1.78 -24.91
CA LYS A 55 -4.93 2.79 -25.96
C LYS A 55 -6.37 2.92 -26.42
N SER A 56 -6.95 4.10 -26.23
CA SER A 56 -8.30 4.34 -26.74
C SER A 56 -8.26 4.41 -28.26
N ILE A 57 -9.26 3.81 -28.87
CA ILE A 57 -9.45 3.91 -30.31
C ILE A 57 -9.94 5.33 -30.60
N GLY A 58 -9.11 6.14 -31.24
CA GLY A 58 -9.44 7.50 -31.59
C GLY A 58 -8.67 8.55 -30.83
N LYS A 59 -9.25 9.71 -30.64
CA LYS A 59 -8.59 10.85 -30.01
C LYS A 59 -8.55 10.68 -28.51
N GLY A 60 -7.36 10.71 -27.91
CA GLY A 60 -7.26 10.76 -26.48
C GLY A 60 -5.98 10.17 -25.93
N ARG A 61 -5.73 10.46 -24.66
CA ARG A 61 -4.58 9.92 -23.95
C ARG A 61 -4.83 8.46 -23.61
N PRO A 62 -3.78 7.62 -23.60
CA PRO A 62 -3.93 6.26 -23.10
C PRO A 62 -4.51 6.26 -21.70
N LEU A 63 -5.48 5.39 -21.45
CA LEU A 63 -6.07 5.24 -20.12
C LEU A 63 -5.23 4.26 -19.33
N LYS A 64 -4.75 4.72 -18.17
CA LYS A 64 -4.02 3.83 -17.26
C LYS A 64 -5.00 3.12 -16.36
N ILE A 65 -4.83 1.81 -16.24
CA ILE A 65 -5.59 0.98 -15.32
C ILE A 65 -4.66 0.31 -14.33
N TYR A 66 -5.18 0.14 -13.12
CA TYR A 66 -4.43 -0.39 -11.99
C TYR A 66 -5.19 -1.54 -11.33
N ALA A 67 -4.45 -2.52 -10.84
CA ALA A 67 -5.00 -3.64 -10.10
C ALA A 67 -3.97 -4.11 -9.09
N LEU A 68 -4.42 -4.78 -8.02
CA LEU A 68 -3.50 -5.45 -7.11
C LEU A 68 -2.98 -6.70 -7.79
N LYS A 69 -1.66 -6.83 -7.81
CA LYS A 69 -0.95 -7.99 -8.31
C LYS A 69 -0.89 -9.08 -7.24
N THR A 70 -0.88 -8.67 -5.98
CA THR A 70 -0.68 -9.55 -4.82
C THR A 70 -1.98 -9.69 -4.04
N PRO A 71 -2.35 -10.90 -3.60
CA PRO A 71 -3.55 -11.09 -2.78
C PRO A 71 -3.49 -10.32 -1.46
N LEU A 72 -4.65 -9.87 -0.98
CA LEU A 72 -4.76 -9.12 0.26
C LEU A 72 -4.14 -9.87 1.45
N SER A 73 -4.30 -11.18 1.50
CA SER A 73 -3.74 -12.02 2.58
C SER A 73 -2.23 -11.88 2.69
N GLU A 74 -1.52 -11.84 1.57
CA GLU A 74 -0.07 -11.67 1.56
C GLU A 74 0.34 -10.28 2.01
N ILE A 75 -0.44 -9.26 1.64
CA ILE A 75 -0.20 -7.88 2.05
C ILE A 75 -0.38 -7.76 3.57
N ILE A 76 -1.42 -8.36 4.11
CA ILE A 76 -1.67 -8.39 5.55
C ILE A 76 -0.52 -9.07 6.28
N ASP A 77 -0.07 -10.24 5.79
CA ASP A 77 1.05 -10.97 6.37
C ASP A 77 2.32 -10.12 6.40
N TYR A 78 2.58 -9.37 5.33
CA TYR A 78 3.72 -8.47 5.27
C TYR A 78 3.67 -7.42 6.38
N TYR A 79 2.55 -6.75 6.56
CA TYR A 79 2.40 -5.72 7.57
C TYR A 79 2.42 -6.28 9.00
N GLU A 80 1.87 -7.46 9.20
CA GLU A 80 1.93 -8.14 10.49
C GLU A 80 3.38 -8.49 10.84
N ALA A 81 4.14 -9.00 9.89
CA ALA A 81 5.55 -9.31 10.10
C ALA A 81 6.37 -8.05 10.41
N GLU A 82 6.08 -6.95 9.74
CA GLU A 82 6.71 -5.65 10.01
C GLU A 82 6.43 -5.18 11.44
N LYS A 83 5.17 -5.26 11.87
CA LYS A 83 4.76 -4.86 13.20
C LYS A 83 5.44 -5.73 14.27
N ASN A 84 5.52 -7.03 14.03
CA ASN A 84 6.17 -7.95 14.95
C ASN A 84 7.66 -7.65 15.08
N ARG A 85 8.34 -7.30 13.98
CA ARG A 85 9.74 -6.89 14.02
C ARG A 85 9.95 -5.61 14.81
N GLU A 86 9.09 -4.62 14.62
CA GLU A 86 9.13 -3.37 15.39
C GLU A 86 8.94 -3.62 16.87
N SER A 87 7.99 -4.47 17.24
CA SER A 87 7.73 -4.84 18.62
C SER A 87 8.93 -5.55 19.25
N ALA A 88 9.55 -6.47 18.52
CA ALA A 88 10.73 -7.18 18.98
C ALA A 88 11.90 -6.23 19.24
N ARG A 89 12.14 -5.27 18.34
CA ARG A 89 13.17 -4.25 18.51
C ARG A 89 12.91 -3.37 19.72
N ALA A 90 11.66 -2.97 19.93
CA ALA A 90 11.27 -2.17 21.07
C ALA A 90 11.49 -2.92 22.38
N MET A 91 11.15 -4.21 22.42
CA MET A 91 11.37 -5.08 23.59
C MET A 91 12.86 -5.23 23.89
N GLU A 92 13.68 -5.43 22.88
CA GLU A 92 15.14 -5.52 23.04
C GLU A 92 15.71 -4.22 23.59
N SER A 93 15.28 -3.08 23.10
CA SER A 93 15.72 -1.77 23.57
C SER A 93 15.37 -1.54 25.02
N ILE A 94 14.16 -1.91 25.43
CA ILE A 94 13.70 -1.81 26.81
C ILE A 94 14.53 -2.72 27.72
N GLN A 95 14.78 -3.95 27.29
CA GLN A 95 15.57 -4.91 28.04
C GLN A 95 17.00 -4.40 28.24
N ARG A 96 17.61 -3.87 27.20
CA ARG A 96 18.96 -3.31 27.26
C ARG A 96 19.03 -2.12 28.22
N LEU A 97 18.02 -1.27 28.19
CA LEU A 97 17.94 -0.13 29.10
C LEU A 97 17.84 -0.58 30.56
N LYS A 98 17.03 -1.59 30.85
CA LYS A 98 16.90 -2.18 32.18
C LYS A 98 18.23 -2.73 32.67
N GLU A 99 18.96 -3.44 31.81
CA GLU A 99 20.27 -3.98 32.14
C GLU A 99 21.27 -2.90 32.51
N LEU A 100 21.26 -1.77 31.77
CA LEU A 100 22.16 -0.65 32.04
C LEU A 100 21.83 0.07 33.35
N THR A 101 20.56 0.11 33.75
CA THR A 101 20.12 0.83 34.95
C THR A 101 20.19 -0.01 36.22
N THR A 102 20.23 -1.35 36.07
CA THR A 102 20.30 -2.25 37.22
C THR A 102 21.71 -2.72 37.56
N ALA A 103 22.65 -2.40 36.74
CA ALA A 103 24.05 -2.78 36.92
C ALA A 103 24.74 -1.94 37.99
#